data_9b6ab9f081c9f9335cc55b1c11e867e3
#
_entry.id   9b6ab9f081c9f9335cc55b1c11e867e3
#
_cell.length_a   1.000
_cell.length_b   1.000
_cell.length_c   1.000
_cell.angle_alpha   90.00
_cell.angle_beta   90.00
_cell.angle_gamma   90.00
#
_symmetry.space_group_name_H-M   'P 1'
#
loop_
_entity.id
_entity.type
_entity.pdbx_description
1 polymer ?
#
loop_
_entity_poly.entity_id
_entity_poly.type
_entity_poly.pdbx_seq_one_letter_code
_entity_poly.pdbx_strand_id
1 'polypeptide(L)'
;VLQAFMLIGSQIGFSHLLNPPFGRKERKDVQQNFPIRTGQTAFLFLQRFIKILKAGGRAGVIIKNTFMSNTDNASVSLRKLLLESCNLHTILDCPGGTLQGAGVKTVVLFFEKGSPTRKTWYY
;
A
#
# COMPACT_ATOMS: atom_id res chain seq x y z
N VAL A 1 0.10 10.85 -11.96
CA VAL A 1 0.00 10.69 -10.51
C VAL A 1 0.99 9.65 -10.01
N LEU A 2 0.93 8.44 -10.56
CA LEU A 2 1.86 7.38 -10.17
C LEU A 2 3.32 7.76 -10.45
N GLN A 3 3.59 8.38 -11.60
CA GLN A 3 4.93 8.84 -11.95
C GLN A 3 5.45 9.92 -11.00
N ALA A 4 4.59 10.86 -10.60
CA ALA A 4 4.97 11.89 -9.64
C ALA A 4 5.38 11.29 -8.31
N PHE A 5 4.63 10.31 -7.81
CA PHE A 5 4.97 9.61 -6.57
C PHE A 5 6.28 8.84 -6.70
N MET A 6 6.53 8.24 -7.86
CA MET A 6 7.79 7.54 -8.12
C MET A 6 8.99 8.48 -8.05
N LEU A 7 8.88 9.66 -8.65
CA LEU A 7 9.95 10.67 -8.63
C LEU A 7 10.22 11.14 -7.19
N ILE A 8 9.19 11.47 -6.46
CA ILE A 8 9.32 11.93 -5.07
C ILE A 8 9.97 10.84 -4.21
N GLY A 9 9.51 9.59 -4.33
CA GLY A 9 10.07 8.47 -3.57
C GLY A 9 11.54 8.23 -3.86
N SER A 10 11.95 8.35 -5.12
CA SER A 10 13.35 8.15 -5.51
C SER A 10 14.27 9.29 -5.05
N GLN A 11 13.77 10.52 -4.97
CA GLN A 11 14.56 11.68 -4.61
C GLN A 11 14.73 11.83 -3.10
N ILE A 12 13.69 11.59 -2.35
CA ILE A 12 13.67 11.93 -0.93
C ILE A 12 14.01 10.73 -0.05
N GLY A 13 13.62 9.51 -0.43
CA GLY A 13 13.94 8.29 0.31
C GLY A 13 13.34 8.20 1.70
N PHE A 14 12.36 9.04 2.03
CA PHE A 14 11.72 9.06 3.34
C PHE A 14 10.21 9.33 3.24
N SER A 15 9.59 9.76 4.31
CA SER A 15 8.15 9.72 4.53
C SER A 15 7.28 10.36 3.46
N HIS A 16 6.38 9.57 2.88
CA HIS A 16 5.31 10.04 2.02
C HIS A 16 4.00 9.46 2.47
N LEU A 17 2.95 10.26 2.41
CA LEU A 17 1.59 9.79 2.58
C LEU A 17 0.96 9.65 1.19
N LEU A 18 0.58 8.44 0.84
CA LEU A 18 0.02 8.11 -0.47
C LEU A 18 -1.45 7.75 -0.32
N ASN A 19 -2.26 8.26 -1.24
CA ASN A 19 -3.69 7.98 -1.28
C ASN A 19 -4.04 7.39 -2.66
N PRO A 20 -3.83 6.09 -2.87
CA PRO A 20 -4.18 5.48 -4.15
C PRO A 20 -5.69 5.47 -4.37
N PRO A 21 -6.15 5.42 -5.63
CA PRO A 21 -7.57 5.44 -5.93
C PRO A 21 -8.27 4.17 -5.44
N PHE A 22 -9.42 4.36 -4.80
CA PHE A 22 -10.24 3.25 -4.32
C PHE A 22 -11.31 2.86 -5.34
N GLY A 23 -11.70 1.58 -5.32
CA GLY A 23 -12.82 1.09 -6.10
C GLY A 23 -12.58 1.01 -7.60
N ARG A 24 -11.40 1.36 -8.08
CA ARG A 24 -11.04 1.25 -9.49
C ARG A 24 -10.51 -0.13 -9.80
N LYS A 25 -10.80 -0.57 -11.03
CA LYS A 25 -10.30 -1.86 -11.51
C LYS A 25 -9.46 -1.65 -12.76
N GLU A 26 -8.35 -2.35 -12.83
CA GLU A 26 -7.45 -2.30 -13.97
C GLU A 26 -7.75 -3.41 -14.98
N ARG A 27 -7.39 -3.17 -16.24
CA ARG A 27 -7.53 -4.15 -17.30
C ARG A 27 -6.54 -5.30 -17.08
N LYS A 28 -6.88 -6.45 -17.63
CA LYS A 28 -6.06 -7.67 -17.47
C LYS A 28 -4.66 -7.52 -18.06
N ASP A 29 -4.50 -6.76 -19.16
CA ASP A 29 -3.20 -6.52 -19.75
C ASP A 29 -2.27 -5.71 -18.83
N VAL A 30 -2.82 -4.76 -18.08
CA VAL A 30 -2.06 -4.01 -17.08
C VAL A 30 -1.68 -4.91 -15.91
N GLN A 31 -2.60 -5.75 -15.45
CA GLN A 31 -2.36 -6.68 -14.33
C GLN A 31 -1.20 -7.63 -14.61
N GLN A 32 -1.00 -8.02 -15.86
CA GLN A 32 0.06 -8.95 -16.25
C GLN A 32 1.47 -8.39 -16.05
N ASN A 33 1.60 -7.08 -15.93
CA ASN A 33 2.88 -6.43 -15.68
C ASN A 33 3.36 -6.53 -14.22
N PHE A 34 2.55 -7.15 -13.36
CA PHE A 34 2.83 -7.24 -11.93
C PHE A 34 2.96 -8.69 -11.50
N PRO A 35 3.93 -9.01 -10.60
CA PRO A 35 4.06 -10.37 -10.05
C PRO A 35 2.81 -10.85 -9.31
N ILE A 36 2.16 -9.96 -8.57
CA ILE A 36 0.89 -10.25 -7.91
C ILE A 36 -0.22 -9.63 -8.75
N ARG A 37 -1.01 -10.49 -9.39
CA ARG A 37 -2.07 -10.06 -10.28
C ARG A 37 -3.35 -9.79 -9.50
N THR A 38 -3.88 -8.60 -9.65
CA THR A 38 -5.13 -8.19 -9.05
C THR A 38 -5.79 -7.13 -9.92
N GLY A 39 -7.12 -7.12 -9.94
CA GLY A 39 -7.88 -6.09 -10.64
C GLY A 39 -7.98 -4.78 -9.86
N GLN A 40 -7.59 -4.75 -8.61
CA GLN A 40 -7.73 -3.55 -7.79
C GLN A 40 -6.54 -2.62 -7.98
N THR A 41 -6.80 -1.43 -8.51
CA THR A 41 -5.76 -0.43 -8.81
C THR A 41 -4.96 -0.07 -7.56
N ALA A 42 -5.62 0.09 -6.42
CA ALA A 42 -4.93 0.43 -5.16
C ALA A 42 -3.90 -0.62 -4.76
N PHE A 43 -4.18 -1.89 -5.00
CA PHE A 43 -3.27 -2.99 -4.66
C PHE A 43 -2.09 -3.05 -5.62
N LEU A 44 -2.30 -2.79 -6.90
CA LEU A 44 -1.21 -2.68 -7.87
C LEU A 44 -0.30 -1.49 -7.52
N PHE A 45 -0.91 -0.38 -7.12
CA PHE A 45 -0.20 0.81 -6.67
C PHE A 45 0.69 0.51 -5.47
N LEU A 46 0.15 -0.16 -4.46
CA LEU A 46 0.93 -0.52 -3.27
C LEU A 46 2.09 -1.44 -3.62
N GLN A 47 1.84 -2.44 -4.46
CA GLN A 47 2.89 -3.37 -4.91
C GLN A 47 4.02 -2.63 -5.62
N ARG A 48 3.68 -1.75 -6.54
CA ARG A 48 4.66 -0.94 -7.26
C ARG A 48 5.47 -0.06 -6.31
N PHE A 49 4.79 0.56 -5.36
CA PHE A 49 5.42 1.45 -4.40
C PHE A 49 6.41 0.72 -3.50
N ILE A 50 6.04 -0.45 -3.01
CA ILE A 50 6.95 -1.29 -2.23
C ILE A 50 8.22 -1.60 -3.03
N LYS A 51 8.06 -1.89 -4.32
CA LYS A 51 9.18 -2.24 -5.20
C LYS A 51 10.15 -1.08 -5.41
N ILE A 52 9.65 0.13 -5.62
CA ILE A 52 10.48 1.27 -5.96
C ILE A 52 11.03 2.02 -4.74
N LEU A 53 10.47 1.81 -3.58
CA LEU A 53 10.93 2.46 -2.37
C LEU A 53 12.34 1.97 -2.03
N LYS A 54 13.24 2.92 -1.77
CA LYS A 54 14.62 2.60 -1.41
C LYS A 54 14.70 1.97 -0.02
N ALA A 55 15.73 1.17 0.21
CA ALA A 55 16.03 0.68 1.55
C ALA A 55 16.21 1.86 2.53
N GLY A 56 15.54 1.80 3.66
CA GLY A 56 15.46 2.91 4.61
C GLY A 56 14.39 3.94 4.31
N GLY A 57 13.75 3.87 3.13
CA GLY A 57 12.65 4.74 2.78
C GLY A 57 11.39 4.41 3.57
N ARG A 58 10.64 5.44 3.97
CA ARG A 58 9.43 5.32 4.79
C ARG A 58 8.23 5.85 4.04
N ALA A 59 7.10 5.20 4.25
CA ALA A 59 5.85 5.57 3.58
C ALA A 59 4.65 5.40 4.49
N GLY A 60 3.62 6.19 4.21
CA GLY A 60 2.28 5.97 4.70
C GLY A 60 1.35 5.79 3.52
N VAL A 61 0.58 4.72 3.50
CA VAL A 61 -0.36 4.43 2.42
C VAL A 61 -1.76 4.30 3.00
N ILE A 62 -2.69 5.09 2.46
CA ILE A 62 -4.09 5.02 2.81
C ILE A 62 -4.74 3.94 1.95
N ILE A 63 -5.36 2.96 2.58
CA ILE A 63 -5.98 1.85 1.85
C ILE A 63 -7.27 1.44 2.57
N LYS A 64 -8.18 0.76 1.85
CA LYS A 64 -9.39 0.22 2.47
C LYS A 64 -9.03 -0.76 3.58
N ASN A 65 -9.77 -0.71 4.68
CA ASN A 65 -9.53 -1.60 5.82
C ASN A 65 -9.68 -3.08 5.44
N THR A 66 -10.48 -3.40 4.42
CA THR A 66 -10.65 -4.76 3.93
C THR A 66 -9.36 -5.40 3.45
N PHE A 67 -8.36 -4.60 3.07
CA PHE A 67 -7.03 -5.11 2.75
C PHE A 67 -6.46 -5.96 3.88
N MET A 68 -6.77 -5.63 5.13
CA MET A 68 -6.25 -6.34 6.29
C MET A 68 -6.88 -7.72 6.48
N SER A 69 -8.11 -7.91 6.00
CA SER A 69 -8.91 -9.12 6.26
C SER A 69 -9.24 -9.94 5.01
N ASN A 70 -9.05 -9.39 3.81
CA ASN A 70 -9.33 -10.12 2.58
C ASN A 70 -8.54 -11.42 2.51
N THR A 71 -9.20 -12.50 2.10
CA THR A 71 -8.61 -13.84 2.03
C THR A 71 -8.27 -14.31 0.62
N ASP A 72 -8.52 -13.48 -0.39
CA ASP A 72 -8.14 -13.80 -1.75
C ASP A 72 -6.62 -13.89 -1.92
N ASN A 73 -6.18 -14.64 -2.89
CA ASN A 73 -4.76 -14.92 -3.10
C ASN A 73 -3.93 -13.64 -3.28
N ALA A 74 -4.45 -12.68 -4.02
CA ALA A 74 -3.72 -11.43 -4.28
C ALA A 74 -3.51 -10.63 -2.98
N SER A 75 -4.55 -10.49 -2.16
CA SER A 75 -4.47 -9.75 -0.89
C SER A 75 -3.51 -10.43 0.08
N VAL A 76 -3.57 -11.75 0.19
CA VAL A 76 -2.67 -12.51 1.06
C VAL A 76 -1.23 -12.37 0.59
N SER A 77 -0.98 -12.51 -0.71
CA SER A 77 0.36 -12.40 -1.28
C SER A 77 0.93 -10.99 -1.11
N LEU A 78 0.09 -9.97 -1.25
CA LEU A 78 0.52 -8.58 -1.10
C LEU A 78 0.84 -8.24 0.35
N ARG A 79 0.05 -8.72 1.30
CA ARG A 79 0.37 -8.58 2.72
C ARG A 79 1.68 -9.28 3.07
N LYS A 80 1.88 -10.47 2.53
CA LYS A 80 3.15 -11.21 2.71
C LYS A 80 4.33 -10.42 2.17
N LEU A 81 4.21 -9.89 0.96
CA LEU A 81 5.25 -9.05 0.36
C LEU A 81 5.58 -7.85 1.24
N LEU A 82 4.57 -7.15 1.72
CA LEU A 82 4.73 -5.99 2.60
C LEU A 82 5.46 -6.36 3.89
N LEU A 83 5.03 -7.44 4.55
CA LEU A 83 5.59 -7.87 5.82
C LEU A 83 7.02 -8.42 5.72
N GLU A 84 7.37 -9.01 4.59
CA GLU A 84 8.72 -9.56 4.37
C GLU A 84 9.71 -8.51 3.88
N SER A 85 9.26 -7.58 3.04
CA SER A 85 10.13 -6.57 2.42
C SER A 85 10.23 -5.29 3.23
N CYS A 86 9.25 -5.01 4.06
CA CYS A 86 9.15 -3.78 4.82
C CYS A 86 8.82 -4.05 6.28
N ASN A 87 9.21 -3.11 7.12
CA ASN A 87 8.77 -3.09 8.51
C ASN A 87 7.47 -2.28 8.60
N LEU A 88 6.34 -2.96 8.60
CA LEU A 88 5.04 -2.37 8.84
C LEU A 88 4.90 -2.13 10.35
N HIS A 89 5.35 -0.98 10.81
CA HIS A 89 5.46 -0.72 12.24
C HIS A 89 4.19 -0.11 12.85
N THR A 90 3.33 0.51 12.04
CA THR A 90 2.14 1.19 12.57
C THR A 90 0.98 1.10 11.59
N ILE A 91 -0.19 0.78 12.12
CA ILE A 91 -1.46 0.82 11.39
C ILE A 91 -2.37 1.79 12.13
N LEU A 92 -2.84 2.82 11.43
CA LEU A 92 -3.78 3.79 11.97
C LEU A 92 -5.17 3.52 11.40
N ASP A 93 -6.11 3.20 12.27
CA ASP A 93 -7.50 3.00 11.87
C ASP A 93 -8.20 4.35 11.73
N CYS A 94 -8.75 4.61 10.56
CA CYS A 94 -9.44 5.86 10.27
C CYS A 94 -10.96 5.64 10.37
N PRO A 95 -11.70 6.52 11.06
CA PRO A 95 -13.15 6.44 11.11
C PRO A 95 -13.77 6.52 9.71
N GLY A 96 -14.91 5.89 9.54
CA GLY A 96 -15.66 5.99 8.29
C GLY A 96 -15.98 7.43 7.94
N GLY A 97 -15.84 7.79 6.66
CA GLY A 97 -16.10 9.16 6.19
C GLY A 97 -14.97 10.16 6.43
N THR A 98 -13.84 9.73 6.97
CA THR A 98 -12.67 10.60 7.17
C THR A 98 -12.12 11.14 5.85
N LEU A 99 -12.20 10.34 4.78
CA LEU A 99 -11.74 10.74 3.47
C LEU A 99 -12.91 11.13 2.59
N GLN A 100 -12.69 12.16 1.79
CA GLN A 100 -13.69 12.72 0.92
C GLN A 100 -14.21 11.69 -0.10
N GLY A 101 -15.54 11.56 -0.20
CA GLY A 101 -16.19 10.68 -1.14
C GLY A 101 -16.23 9.22 -0.73
N ALA A 102 -15.74 8.88 0.44
CA ALA A 102 -15.67 7.51 0.86
C ALA A 102 -16.63 7.22 2.00
N GLY A 103 -17.76 6.63 1.79
CA GLY A 103 -18.44 5.89 2.84
C GLY A 103 -17.67 4.64 3.24
N VAL A 104 -16.35 4.62 3.01
CA VAL A 104 -15.47 3.48 3.15
C VAL A 104 -14.56 3.66 4.35
N LYS A 105 -14.45 2.65 5.18
CA LYS A 105 -13.44 2.62 6.22
C LYS A 105 -12.06 2.41 5.63
N THR A 106 -11.11 3.21 6.09
CA THR A 106 -9.73 3.14 5.63
C THR A 106 -8.77 2.96 6.79
N VAL A 107 -7.58 2.49 6.47
CA VAL A 107 -6.45 2.45 7.39
C VAL A 107 -5.27 3.13 6.73
N VAL A 108 -4.36 3.63 7.54
CA VAL A 108 -3.06 4.12 7.06
C VAL A 108 -2.00 3.12 7.49
N LEU A 109 -1.27 2.60 6.51
CA LEU A 109 -0.17 1.67 6.75
C LEU A 109 1.13 2.47 6.73
N PHE A 110 1.83 2.50 7.86
CA PHE A 110 3.14 3.14 7.96
C PHE A 110 4.23 2.08 7.98
N PHE A 111 5.12 2.14 7.00
CA PHE A 111 6.16 1.14 6.86
C PHE A 111 7.48 1.72 6.39
N GLU A 112 8.56 0.98 6.64
CA GLU A 112 9.91 1.31 6.23
C GLU A 112 10.50 0.14 5.44
N LYS A 113 11.04 0.42 4.26
CA LYS A 113 11.64 -0.59 3.39
C LYS A 113 13.01 -1.01 3.91
N GLY A 114 13.30 -2.31 3.81
CA GLY A 114 14.64 -2.84 4.03
C GLY A 114 14.77 -3.83 5.17
N SER A 115 13.73 -4.01 5.97
CA SER A 115 13.73 -5.05 7.00
C SER A 115 12.33 -5.66 7.13
N PRO A 116 12.23 -6.93 7.54
CA PRO A 116 10.93 -7.57 7.73
C PRO A 116 10.22 -7.02 8.95
N THR A 117 8.90 -7.15 8.94
CA THR A 117 8.05 -6.74 10.06
C THR A 117 8.19 -7.73 11.21
N ARG A 118 8.41 -7.22 12.41
CA ARG A 118 8.45 -8.03 13.63
C ARG A 118 7.33 -7.68 14.59
N LYS A 119 6.99 -6.41 14.68
CA LYS A 119 5.97 -5.91 15.58
C LYS A 119 5.24 -4.75 14.94
N THR A 120 3.92 -4.76 15.05
CA THR A 120 3.07 -3.72 14.50
C THR A 120 2.22 -3.10 15.60
N TRP A 121 2.25 -1.78 15.68
CA TRP A 121 1.36 -1.03 16.56
C TRP A 121 0.06 -0.73 15.82
N TYR A 122 -1.06 -0.95 16.47
CA TYR A 122 -2.39 -0.71 15.91
C TYR A 122 -3.11 0.36 16.73
N TYR A 123 -3.53 1.41 16.08
CA TYR A 123 -4.24 2.52 16.72
C TYR A 123 -5.64 2.72 16.18
#